data_c022a9f2d3ebcd61fc5e4096bc16ac5d
#
_entry.id   c022a9f2d3ebcd61fc5e4096bc16ac5d
#
_cell.length_a   1.000
_cell.length_b   1.000
_cell.length_c   1.000
_cell.angle_alpha   90.00
_cell.angle_beta   90.00
_cell.angle_gamma   90.00
#
_symmetry.space_group_name_H-M   'P 1'
#
loop_
_entity.id
_entity.type
_entity.pdbx_description
1 polymer ?
#
loop_
_entity_poly.entity_id
_entity_poly.type
_entity_poly.pdbx_seq_one_letter_code
_entity_poly.pdbx_strand_id
1 'polypeptide(L)'
;MIQAEFNQILSDPLQSIRQLSREGRRVIGCLDSYVPEEFIHAMGMVPVRLLGSAESITLADAHLPIFAGQLTRSIFNQGLKGNLSHLAGVVLSNSSDAIRTLYDLWQRHIPGQWSALVDVPAILEGEANHRLFKSAMQNFIKELEKLAGHSLEPAALRRSIAVYNENRRLLKKAASLLGDSPQQLSAETYLDAVLSGFLISKDRHNVLLRDLLEASSAAPAVSGQDLLPLHMSGPILVDRSFLPLLRQCGGTMASEDLGTGSRYYWDEVNEAGDPVEEVINRYWSKIPESYKLPMEPRWLHLAARLEGGNAKGAIFVVERYSDEDQYDYPIFRDRLQQRGIPSLQLDTEFVLGSEQARTRIQTFVDIVKGRAS
;
A
#
# COMPACT_ATOMS: atom_id res chain seq x y z
N MET A 1 -7.85 -22.64 -6.16
CA MET A 1 -9.08 -22.11 -5.53
C MET A 1 -8.84 -20.71 -4.97
N ILE A 2 -7.93 -20.50 -4.05
CA ILE A 2 -7.66 -19.19 -3.43
C ILE A 2 -7.23 -18.09 -4.42
N GLN A 3 -6.38 -18.41 -5.41
CA GLN A 3 -5.97 -17.46 -6.45
C GLN A 3 -7.16 -16.96 -7.29
N ALA A 4 -8.18 -17.80 -7.50
CA ALA A 4 -9.39 -17.38 -8.22
C ALA A 4 -10.21 -16.36 -7.43
N GLU A 5 -10.23 -16.46 -6.08
CA GLU A 5 -10.88 -15.45 -5.22
C GLU A 5 -10.15 -14.11 -5.28
N PHE A 6 -8.82 -14.08 -5.16
CA PHE A 6 -8.07 -12.85 -5.34
C PHE A 6 -8.29 -12.22 -6.71
N ASN A 7 -8.27 -13.04 -7.77
CA ASN A 7 -8.57 -12.58 -9.13
C ASN A 7 -9.97 -11.98 -9.23
N GLN A 8 -10.98 -12.60 -8.61
CA GLN A 8 -12.35 -12.09 -8.59
C GLN A 8 -12.43 -10.73 -7.88
N ILE A 9 -11.79 -10.59 -6.72
CA ILE A 9 -11.76 -9.34 -5.95
C ILE A 9 -11.08 -8.22 -6.75
N LEU A 10 -10.00 -8.52 -7.45
CA LEU A 10 -9.16 -7.55 -8.15
C LEU A 10 -9.58 -7.28 -9.59
N SER A 11 -10.45 -8.11 -10.19
CA SER A 11 -10.95 -7.91 -11.56
C SER A 11 -11.79 -6.62 -11.69
N ASP A 12 -12.55 -6.28 -10.66
CA ASP A 12 -13.29 -5.02 -10.56
C ASP A 12 -13.25 -4.49 -9.11
N PRO A 13 -12.22 -3.69 -8.77
CA PRO A 13 -12.07 -3.12 -7.43
C PRO A 13 -13.27 -2.33 -6.95
N LEU A 14 -13.91 -1.55 -7.84
CA LEU A 14 -15.09 -0.76 -7.49
C LEU A 14 -16.30 -1.64 -7.18
N GLN A 15 -16.47 -2.73 -7.92
CA GLN A 15 -17.55 -3.69 -7.65
C GLN A 15 -17.34 -4.41 -6.33
N SER A 16 -16.10 -4.79 -6.00
CA SER A 16 -15.75 -5.42 -4.71
C SER A 16 -16.10 -4.50 -3.55
N ILE A 17 -15.77 -3.21 -3.66
CA ILE A 17 -16.12 -2.20 -2.65
C ILE A 17 -17.65 -2.00 -2.59
N ARG A 18 -18.34 -1.91 -3.74
CA ARG A 18 -19.81 -1.78 -3.79
C ARG A 18 -20.52 -2.95 -3.14
N GLN A 19 -19.96 -4.14 -3.23
CA GLN A 19 -20.54 -5.34 -2.62
C GLN A 19 -20.64 -5.19 -1.10
N LEU A 20 -19.61 -4.63 -0.44
CA LEU A 20 -19.65 -4.36 1.00
C LEU A 20 -20.81 -3.42 1.38
N SER A 21 -21.06 -2.38 0.57
CA SER A 21 -22.18 -1.47 0.80
C SER A 21 -23.53 -2.13 0.58
N ARG A 22 -23.65 -3.03 -0.42
CA ARG A 22 -24.88 -3.82 -0.66
C ARG A 22 -25.17 -4.80 0.46
N GLU A 23 -24.15 -5.26 1.17
CA GLU A 23 -24.26 -6.09 2.39
C GLU A 23 -24.66 -5.28 3.62
N GLY A 24 -24.99 -4.00 3.45
CA GLY A 24 -25.39 -3.09 4.53
C GLY A 24 -24.23 -2.55 5.36
N ARG A 25 -22.98 -2.75 4.92
CA ARG A 25 -21.80 -2.22 5.61
C ARG A 25 -21.60 -0.75 5.30
N ARG A 26 -21.23 0.04 6.30
CA ARG A 26 -20.78 1.42 6.11
C ARG A 26 -19.32 1.41 5.69
N VAL A 27 -19.04 1.77 4.46
CA VAL A 27 -17.69 1.69 3.87
C VAL A 27 -17.06 3.07 3.83
N ILE A 28 -15.81 3.18 4.29
CA ILE A 28 -15.00 4.39 4.27
C ILE A 28 -13.84 4.21 3.30
N GLY A 29 -13.76 5.07 2.29
CA GLY A 29 -12.62 5.11 1.36
C GLY A 29 -11.43 5.79 2.02
N CYS A 30 -10.28 5.11 2.05
CA CYS A 30 -9.03 5.61 2.63
C CYS A 30 -8.03 5.92 1.52
N LEU A 31 -7.44 7.10 1.57
CA LEU A 31 -6.35 7.49 0.68
C LEU A 31 -5.10 7.68 1.54
N ASP A 32 -4.10 6.85 1.32
CA ASP A 32 -2.84 6.88 2.05
C ASP A 32 -2.72 5.90 3.22
N SER A 33 -1.47 5.56 3.53
CA SER A 33 -1.08 4.59 4.56
C SER A 33 -1.08 5.15 5.99
N TYR A 34 -1.31 6.47 6.14
CA TYR A 34 -1.41 7.12 7.45
C TYR A 34 -2.83 7.26 7.97
N VAL A 35 -3.83 6.81 7.22
CA VAL A 35 -5.21 6.72 7.72
C VAL A 35 -5.30 5.56 8.73
N PRO A 36 -5.67 5.82 10.01
CA PRO A 36 -5.72 4.79 11.04
C PRO A 36 -6.98 3.94 10.90
N GLU A 37 -6.87 2.86 10.11
CA GLU A 37 -7.97 1.96 9.76
C GLU A 37 -8.58 1.29 10.99
N GLU A 38 -7.79 1.06 12.04
CA GLU A 38 -8.24 0.45 13.29
C GLU A 38 -9.34 1.28 13.99
N PHE A 39 -9.26 2.60 13.95
CA PHE A 39 -10.31 3.46 14.51
C PHE A 39 -11.61 3.34 13.72
N ILE A 40 -11.51 3.35 12.38
CA ILE A 40 -12.68 3.19 11.49
C ILE A 40 -13.34 1.83 11.73
N HIS A 41 -12.55 0.77 11.79
CA HIS A 41 -13.04 -0.59 12.01
C HIS A 41 -13.67 -0.75 13.40
N ALA A 42 -13.08 -0.16 14.43
CA ALA A 42 -13.62 -0.20 15.81
C ALA A 42 -14.98 0.51 15.92
N MET A 43 -15.28 1.48 15.04
CA MET A 43 -16.58 2.15 14.92
C MET A 43 -17.61 1.35 14.11
N GLY A 44 -17.33 0.08 13.76
CA GLY A 44 -18.24 -0.77 13.00
C GLY A 44 -18.32 -0.46 11.50
N MET A 45 -17.38 0.33 10.98
CA MET A 45 -17.26 0.66 9.55
C MET A 45 -16.17 -0.18 8.90
N VAL A 46 -16.21 -0.28 7.56
CA VAL A 46 -15.19 -1.02 6.80
C VAL A 46 -14.30 -0.02 6.06
N PRO A 47 -13.04 0.17 6.48
CA PRO A 47 -12.09 0.93 5.70
C PRO A 47 -11.64 0.12 4.48
N VAL A 48 -11.63 0.78 3.32
CA VAL A 48 -11.10 0.26 2.06
C VAL A 48 -10.13 1.26 1.47
N ARG A 49 -9.05 0.79 0.87
CA ARG A 49 -8.11 1.69 0.21
C ARG A 49 -8.54 1.93 -1.23
N LEU A 50 -8.60 3.20 -1.62
CA LEU A 50 -8.90 3.58 -3.00
C LEU A 50 -7.60 3.48 -3.81
N LEU A 51 -7.61 2.58 -4.81
CA LEU A 51 -6.43 2.28 -5.63
C LEU A 51 -6.49 2.95 -7.02
N GLY A 52 -7.50 3.80 -7.26
CA GLY A 52 -7.71 4.36 -8.60
C GLY A 52 -8.17 3.33 -9.61
N SER A 53 -8.10 3.68 -10.87
CA SER A 53 -8.39 2.78 -11.99
C SER A 53 -7.53 3.14 -13.21
N ALA A 54 -7.38 2.20 -14.14
CA ALA A 54 -6.68 2.42 -15.40
C ALA A 54 -7.57 3.16 -16.45
N GLU A 55 -8.80 3.55 -16.08
CA GLU A 55 -9.66 4.34 -16.97
C GLU A 55 -9.07 5.71 -17.27
N SER A 56 -9.36 6.21 -18.47
CA SER A 56 -8.99 7.57 -18.87
C SER A 56 -9.56 8.60 -17.92
N ILE A 57 -8.70 9.50 -17.45
CA ILE A 57 -9.08 10.65 -16.64
C ILE A 57 -9.72 11.67 -17.58
N THR A 58 -10.92 12.14 -17.25
CA THR A 58 -11.70 13.05 -18.10
C THR A 58 -12.24 14.26 -17.34
N LEU A 59 -12.86 14.04 -16.17
CA LEU A 59 -13.45 15.10 -15.38
C LEU A 59 -12.45 15.78 -14.43
N ALA A 60 -11.54 15.00 -13.86
CA ALA A 60 -10.56 15.52 -12.91
C ALA A 60 -9.55 16.49 -13.54
N ASP A 61 -9.30 16.38 -14.84
CA ASP A 61 -8.35 17.25 -15.58
C ASP A 61 -8.77 18.74 -15.59
N ALA A 62 -10.06 19.02 -15.38
CA ALA A 62 -10.55 20.38 -15.22
C ALA A 62 -10.18 21.01 -13.87
N HIS A 63 -9.73 20.21 -12.91
CA HIS A 63 -9.54 20.64 -11.52
C HIS A 63 -8.12 20.38 -10.98
N LEU A 64 -7.47 19.32 -11.45
CA LEU A 64 -6.15 18.91 -11.00
C LEU A 64 -5.17 18.87 -12.17
N PRO A 65 -4.01 19.51 -12.03
CA PRO A 65 -2.97 19.46 -13.07
C PRO A 65 -2.36 18.05 -13.16
N ILE A 66 -1.70 17.77 -14.28
CA ILE A 66 -1.11 16.45 -14.55
C ILE A 66 -0.09 16.03 -13.48
N PHE A 67 0.62 16.98 -12.89
CA PHE A 67 1.61 16.72 -11.84
C PHE A 67 1.02 16.43 -10.45
N ALA A 68 -0.31 16.48 -10.29
CA ALA A 68 -0.98 16.00 -9.06
C ALA A 68 -0.93 14.46 -8.91
N GLY A 69 -0.27 13.77 -9.82
CA GLY A 69 -0.15 12.32 -9.84
C GLY A 69 -1.38 11.61 -10.39
N GLN A 70 -1.14 10.50 -11.05
CA GLN A 70 -2.22 9.79 -11.74
C GLN A 70 -3.21 9.12 -10.77
N LEU A 71 -2.72 8.58 -9.65
CA LEU A 71 -3.58 7.96 -8.64
C LEU A 71 -4.58 8.97 -8.06
N THR A 72 -4.09 10.13 -7.62
CA THR A 72 -4.90 11.21 -7.05
C THR A 72 -5.98 11.67 -8.04
N ARG A 73 -5.59 11.92 -9.29
CA ARG A 73 -6.50 12.34 -10.37
C ARG A 73 -7.51 11.25 -10.71
N SER A 74 -7.09 9.98 -10.76
CA SER A 74 -7.97 8.83 -11.03
C SER A 74 -9.03 8.66 -9.94
N ILE A 75 -8.67 8.75 -8.67
CA ILE A 75 -9.61 8.64 -7.54
C ILE A 75 -10.62 9.80 -7.59
N PHE A 76 -10.16 11.03 -7.83
CA PHE A 76 -11.06 12.18 -7.95
C PHE A 76 -12.01 12.04 -9.15
N ASN A 77 -11.51 11.55 -10.28
CA ASN A 77 -12.31 11.28 -11.47
C ASN A 77 -13.43 10.25 -11.19
N GLN A 78 -13.14 9.21 -10.41
CA GLN A 78 -14.15 8.24 -9.97
C GLN A 78 -15.19 8.89 -9.03
N GLY A 79 -14.77 9.79 -8.15
CA GLY A 79 -15.66 10.56 -7.29
C GLY A 79 -16.61 11.45 -8.10
N LEU A 80 -16.08 12.24 -9.04
CA LEU A 80 -16.86 13.11 -9.92
C LEU A 80 -17.83 12.35 -10.83
N LYS A 81 -17.47 11.15 -11.29
CA LYS A 81 -18.38 10.24 -12.02
C LYS A 81 -19.49 9.64 -11.16
N GLY A 82 -19.47 9.84 -9.84
CA GLY A 82 -20.41 9.22 -8.90
C GLY A 82 -20.14 7.74 -8.62
N ASN A 83 -19.04 7.19 -9.11
CA ASN A 83 -18.68 5.78 -8.90
C ASN A 83 -18.40 5.44 -7.44
N LEU A 84 -18.11 6.44 -6.59
CA LEU A 84 -17.82 6.32 -5.17
C LEU A 84 -18.98 6.81 -4.26
N SER A 85 -20.16 7.10 -4.83
CA SER A 85 -21.33 7.60 -4.08
C SER A 85 -21.89 6.62 -3.05
N HIS A 86 -21.56 5.33 -3.16
CA HIS A 86 -21.96 4.28 -2.22
C HIS A 86 -21.11 4.25 -0.94
N LEU A 87 -20.00 4.99 -0.90
CA LEU A 87 -19.18 5.12 0.31
C LEU A 87 -19.88 6.02 1.33
N ALA A 88 -19.82 5.66 2.60
CA ALA A 88 -20.27 6.51 3.69
C ALA A 88 -19.40 7.76 3.87
N GLY A 89 -18.18 7.73 3.36
CA GLY A 89 -17.27 8.86 3.35
C GLY A 89 -15.88 8.48 2.86
N VAL A 90 -15.00 9.49 2.86
CA VAL A 90 -13.59 9.33 2.51
C VAL A 90 -12.68 9.94 3.57
N VAL A 91 -11.53 9.34 3.79
CA VAL A 91 -10.48 9.86 4.68
C VAL A 91 -9.20 9.97 3.91
N LEU A 92 -8.60 11.15 3.97
CA LEU A 92 -7.31 11.45 3.37
C LEU A 92 -6.30 11.73 4.49
N SER A 93 -5.02 11.50 4.26
CA SER A 93 -3.97 12.05 5.11
C SER A 93 -3.24 13.18 4.39
N ASN A 94 -2.76 14.16 5.14
CA ASN A 94 -1.97 15.26 4.60
C ASN A 94 -0.56 14.76 4.23
N SER A 95 -0.48 14.01 3.14
CA SER A 95 0.76 13.36 2.67
C SER A 95 1.49 14.20 1.63
N SER A 96 0.74 14.86 0.74
CA SER A 96 1.30 15.74 -0.29
C SER A 96 0.34 16.90 -0.57
N ASP A 97 0.82 17.93 -1.26
CA ASP A 97 0.00 19.06 -1.69
C ASP A 97 -1.15 18.61 -2.61
N ALA A 98 -0.91 17.59 -3.43
CA ALA A 98 -1.93 17.03 -4.29
C ALA A 98 -3.08 16.39 -3.50
N ILE A 99 -2.77 15.62 -2.45
CA ILE A 99 -3.78 15.00 -1.59
C ILE A 99 -4.53 16.05 -0.76
N ARG A 100 -3.83 17.08 -0.27
CA ARG A 100 -4.48 18.20 0.43
C ARG A 100 -5.44 18.96 -0.48
N THR A 101 -4.99 19.28 -1.70
CA THR A 101 -5.84 19.90 -2.71
C THR A 101 -7.03 19.01 -3.07
N LEU A 102 -6.82 17.70 -3.18
CA LEU A 102 -7.90 16.74 -3.42
C LEU A 102 -8.96 16.79 -2.33
N TYR A 103 -8.59 16.93 -1.05
CA TYR A 103 -9.53 17.04 0.05
C TYR A 103 -10.45 18.26 -0.12
N ASP A 104 -9.89 19.44 -0.41
CA ASP A 104 -10.66 20.66 -0.62
C ASP A 104 -11.59 20.55 -1.86
N LEU A 105 -11.09 19.96 -2.94
CA LEU A 105 -11.87 19.70 -4.14
C LEU A 105 -12.98 18.68 -3.90
N TRP A 106 -12.73 17.67 -3.08
CA TRP A 106 -13.74 16.65 -2.72
C TRP A 106 -14.92 17.29 -2.01
N GLN A 107 -14.66 18.09 -1.00
CA GLN A 107 -15.72 18.81 -0.27
C GLN A 107 -16.53 19.73 -1.18
N ARG A 108 -15.88 20.37 -2.13
CA ARG A 108 -16.51 21.33 -3.04
C ARG A 108 -17.34 20.68 -4.14
N HIS A 109 -16.88 19.58 -4.70
CA HIS A 109 -17.45 18.97 -5.92
C HIS A 109 -18.24 17.68 -5.67
N ILE A 110 -18.11 17.09 -4.48
CA ILE A 110 -18.84 15.88 -4.08
C ILE A 110 -19.58 16.19 -2.75
N PRO A 111 -20.51 17.13 -2.78
CA PRO A 111 -21.22 17.56 -1.57
C PRO A 111 -22.10 16.43 -1.02
N GLY A 112 -22.28 16.43 0.30
CA GLY A 112 -23.14 15.45 0.98
C GLY A 112 -22.46 14.12 1.34
N GLN A 113 -21.24 13.89 0.88
CA GLN A 113 -20.42 12.77 1.34
C GLN A 113 -19.48 13.24 2.45
N TRP A 114 -19.47 12.52 3.58
CA TRP A 114 -18.58 12.85 4.68
C TRP A 114 -17.12 12.70 4.23
N SER A 115 -16.27 13.65 4.63
CA SER A 115 -14.84 13.58 4.37
C SER A 115 -14.04 14.11 5.55
N ALA A 116 -12.89 13.49 5.82
CA ALA A 116 -11.97 13.90 6.86
C ALA A 116 -10.53 13.97 6.34
N LEU A 117 -9.76 14.88 6.92
CA LEU A 117 -8.32 14.98 6.68
C LEU A 117 -7.57 14.70 7.98
N VAL A 118 -6.65 13.74 7.95
CA VAL A 118 -5.74 13.45 9.05
C VAL A 118 -4.44 14.23 8.81
N ASP A 119 -4.18 15.20 9.67
CA ASP A 119 -2.95 15.99 9.58
C ASP A 119 -1.76 15.23 10.14
N VAL A 120 -0.86 14.81 9.25
CA VAL A 120 0.37 14.09 9.58
C VAL A 120 1.57 15.01 9.35
N PRO A 121 2.37 15.31 10.38
CA PRO A 121 3.56 16.13 10.20
C PRO A 121 4.51 15.59 9.12
N ALA A 122 5.16 16.47 8.36
CA ALA A 122 6.15 16.07 7.38
C ALA A 122 7.39 15.44 8.06
N ILE A 123 7.71 15.87 9.28
CA ILE A 123 8.82 15.37 10.09
C ILE A 123 8.26 14.56 11.25
N LEU A 124 8.47 13.24 11.24
CA LEU A 124 8.01 12.31 12.29
C LEU A 124 9.07 12.15 13.38
N GLU A 125 9.59 13.28 13.86
CA GLU A 125 10.55 13.36 14.93
C GLU A 125 10.24 14.57 15.84
N GLY A 126 10.68 14.47 17.09
CA GLY A 126 10.57 15.55 18.07
C GLY A 126 9.21 15.63 18.74
N GLU A 127 9.26 16.08 19.99
CA GLU A 127 8.08 16.09 20.88
C GLU A 127 6.96 17.03 20.40
N ALA A 128 7.31 18.15 19.78
CA ALA A 128 6.32 19.10 19.27
C ALA A 128 5.50 18.47 18.12
N ASN A 129 6.17 17.84 17.17
CA ASN A 129 5.50 17.15 16.05
C ASN A 129 4.68 15.94 16.54
N HIS A 130 5.16 15.22 17.55
CA HIS A 130 4.41 14.12 18.16
C HIS A 130 3.12 14.62 18.81
N ARG A 131 3.16 15.75 19.54
CA ARG A 131 1.96 16.37 20.12
C ARG A 131 0.96 16.81 19.03
N LEU A 132 1.44 17.40 17.93
CA LEU A 132 0.57 17.77 16.79
C LEU A 132 -0.09 16.53 16.19
N PHE A 133 0.68 15.48 15.93
CA PHE A 133 0.18 14.24 15.38
C PHE A 133 -0.88 13.60 16.30
N LYS A 134 -0.59 13.51 17.60
CA LYS A 134 -1.53 12.99 18.60
C LYS A 134 -2.85 13.79 18.60
N SER A 135 -2.75 15.12 18.56
CA SER A 135 -3.93 15.99 18.49
C SER A 135 -4.75 15.75 17.21
N ALA A 136 -4.09 15.59 16.07
CA ALA A 136 -4.75 15.27 14.80
C ALA A 136 -5.50 13.93 14.86
N MET A 137 -4.89 12.89 15.43
CA MET A 137 -5.51 11.59 15.63
C MET A 137 -6.72 11.65 16.58
N GLN A 138 -6.60 12.41 17.68
CA GLN A 138 -7.72 12.62 18.61
C GLN A 138 -8.88 13.39 17.96
N ASN A 139 -8.59 14.36 17.10
CA ASN A 139 -9.63 15.07 16.35
C ASN A 139 -10.29 14.13 15.33
N PHE A 140 -9.52 13.29 14.67
CA PHE A 140 -10.06 12.29 13.75
C PHE A 140 -11.01 11.31 14.47
N ILE A 141 -10.66 10.83 15.66
CA ILE A 141 -11.56 10.00 16.48
C ILE A 141 -12.89 10.73 16.72
N LYS A 142 -12.87 12.00 17.12
CA LYS A 142 -14.11 12.79 17.36
C LYS A 142 -14.97 12.91 16.10
N GLU A 143 -14.35 13.09 14.92
CA GLU A 143 -15.09 13.12 13.66
C GLU A 143 -15.71 11.75 13.32
N LEU A 144 -14.99 10.66 13.60
CA LEU A 144 -15.54 9.31 13.45
C LEU A 144 -16.69 9.03 14.42
N GLU A 145 -16.61 9.48 15.67
CA GLU A 145 -17.68 9.37 16.67
C GLU A 145 -18.96 10.09 16.21
N LYS A 146 -18.82 11.30 15.66
CA LYS A 146 -19.95 12.03 15.07
C LYS A 146 -20.56 11.27 13.89
N LEU A 147 -19.72 10.73 13.01
CA LEU A 147 -20.18 9.95 11.87
C LEU A 147 -20.84 8.64 12.33
N ALA A 148 -20.28 7.95 13.30
CA ALA A 148 -20.79 6.68 13.81
C ALA A 148 -22.08 6.86 14.63
N GLY A 149 -22.21 7.99 15.34
CA GLY A 149 -23.31 8.27 16.27
C GLY A 149 -23.10 7.67 17.66
N HIS A 150 -21.90 7.20 17.98
CA HIS A 150 -21.52 6.66 19.29
C HIS A 150 -20.02 6.88 19.53
N SER A 151 -19.60 6.79 20.79
CA SER A 151 -18.20 6.91 21.19
C SER A 151 -17.37 5.67 20.85
N LEU A 152 -16.05 5.88 20.75
CA LEU A 152 -15.07 4.80 20.55
C LEU A 152 -14.90 3.98 21.83
N GLU A 153 -15.39 2.76 21.81
CA GLU A 153 -15.28 1.84 22.93
C GLU A 153 -13.89 1.18 22.96
N PRO A 154 -13.13 1.27 24.08
CA PRO A 154 -11.80 0.65 24.18
C PRO A 154 -11.78 -0.85 23.86
N ALA A 155 -12.84 -1.57 24.25
CA ALA A 155 -12.96 -3.01 23.97
C ALA A 155 -13.13 -3.29 22.45
N ALA A 156 -13.87 -2.43 21.73
CA ALA A 156 -14.02 -2.51 20.28
C ALA A 156 -12.67 -2.22 19.58
N LEU A 157 -11.94 -1.22 20.06
CA LEU A 157 -10.62 -0.90 19.49
C LEU A 157 -9.60 -2.03 19.75
N ARG A 158 -9.58 -2.65 20.92
CA ARG A 158 -8.71 -3.83 21.17
C ARG A 158 -9.03 -4.98 20.23
N ARG A 159 -10.31 -5.26 19.94
CA ARG A 159 -10.70 -6.27 18.94
C ARG A 159 -10.22 -5.89 17.54
N SER A 160 -10.36 -4.62 17.17
CA SER A 160 -9.86 -4.11 15.88
C SER A 160 -8.34 -4.28 15.77
N ILE A 161 -7.58 -3.88 16.79
CA ILE A 161 -6.13 -4.05 16.85
C ILE A 161 -5.74 -5.52 16.64
N ALA A 162 -6.40 -6.44 17.32
CA ALA A 162 -6.11 -7.88 17.18
C ALA A 162 -6.33 -8.37 15.74
N VAL A 163 -7.43 -7.96 15.08
CA VAL A 163 -7.73 -8.31 13.67
C VAL A 163 -6.66 -7.75 12.73
N TYR A 164 -6.26 -6.49 12.91
CA TYR A 164 -5.25 -5.86 12.06
C TYR A 164 -3.85 -6.41 12.30
N ASN A 165 -3.48 -6.70 13.53
CA ASN A 165 -2.20 -7.33 13.84
C ASN A 165 -2.12 -8.76 13.30
N GLU A 166 -3.21 -9.53 13.37
CA GLU A 166 -3.27 -10.82 12.71
C GLU A 166 -3.04 -10.69 11.20
N ASN A 167 -3.71 -9.72 10.56
CA ASN A 167 -3.51 -9.44 9.14
C ASN A 167 -2.05 -9.16 8.79
N ARG A 168 -1.40 -8.30 9.57
CA ARG A 168 0.02 -7.94 9.43
C ARG A 168 0.92 -9.17 9.57
N ARG A 169 0.68 -10.01 10.58
CA ARG A 169 1.44 -11.25 10.80
C ARG A 169 1.30 -12.24 9.65
N LEU A 170 0.08 -12.39 9.11
CA LEU A 170 -0.17 -13.26 7.97
C LEU A 170 0.51 -12.76 6.69
N LEU A 171 0.47 -11.45 6.42
CA LEU A 171 1.16 -10.83 5.29
C LEU A 171 2.69 -10.95 5.43
N LYS A 172 3.25 -10.76 6.62
CA LYS A 172 4.70 -10.99 6.86
C LYS A 172 5.10 -12.44 6.57
N LYS A 173 4.28 -13.42 6.98
CA LYS A 173 4.51 -14.83 6.65
C LYS A 173 4.46 -15.07 5.14
N ALA A 174 3.50 -14.49 4.44
CA ALA A 174 3.44 -14.59 2.98
C ALA A 174 4.67 -13.93 2.32
N ALA A 175 5.10 -12.77 2.81
CA ALA A 175 6.29 -12.08 2.30
C ALA A 175 7.59 -12.86 2.50
N SER A 176 7.73 -13.64 3.59
CA SER A 176 8.93 -14.46 3.79
C SER A 176 9.03 -15.61 2.77
N LEU A 177 7.91 -16.13 2.29
CA LEU A 177 7.92 -17.20 1.28
C LEU A 177 8.48 -16.74 -0.07
N LEU A 178 8.48 -15.44 -0.38
CA LEU A 178 9.05 -14.92 -1.64
C LEU A 178 10.55 -15.19 -1.74
N GLY A 179 11.30 -15.00 -0.64
CA GLY A 179 12.74 -15.20 -0.58
C GLY A 179 13.13 -16.64 -0.20
N ASP A 180 12.43 -17.20 0.81
CA ASP A 180 12.77 -18.49 1.40
C ASP A 180 12.29 -19.69 0.57
N SER A 181 11.12 -19.54 -0.08
CA SER A 181 10.45 -20.64 -0.79
C SER A 181 9.65 -20.14 -1.99
N PRO A 182 10.29 -19.53 -3.00
CA PRO A 182 9.60 -18.89 -4.13
C PRO A 182 8.78 -19.86 -4.99
N GLN A 183 9.01 -21.16 -4.87
CA GLN A 183 8.22 -22.20 -5.52
C GLN A 183 6.89 -22.49 -4.81
N GLN A 184 6.73 -22.10 -3.55
CA GLN A 184 5.50 -22.29 -2.78
C GLN A 184 4.52 -21.13 -2.97
N LEU A 185 5.02 -19.91 -3.16
CA LEU A 185 4.20 -18.73 -3.37
C LEU A 185 4.81 -17.85 -4.48
N SER A 186 4.08 -17.67 -5.58
CA SER A 186 4.55 -16.77 -6.64
C SER A 186 4.42 -15.30 -6.22
N ALA A 187 5.28 -14.45 -6.79
CA ALA A 187 5.25 -13.02 -6.56
C ALA A 187 3.90 -12.39 -6.98
N GLU A 188 3.30 -12.89 -8.05
CA GLU A 188 1.99 -12.45 -8.54
C GLU A 188 0.88 -12.78 -7.53
N THR A 189 0.87 -14.00 -7.00
CA THR A 189 -0.12 -14.41 -5.98
C THR A 189 0.04 -13.61 -4.69
N TYR A 190 1.29 -13.35 -4.28
CA TYR A 190 1.56 -12.49 -3.13
C TYR A 190 1.04 -11.06 -3.34
N LEU A 191 1.34 -10.43 -4.49
CA LEU A 191 0.85 -9.08 -4.79
C LEU A 191 -0.69 -9.04 -4.80
N ASP A 192 -1.32 -10.04 -5.41
CA ASP A 192 -2.78 -10.16 -5.44
C ASP A 192 -3.37 -10.30 -4.02
N ALA A 193 -2.74 -11.08 -3.16
CA ALA A 193 -3.13 -11.22 -1.77
C ALA A 193 -3.03 -9.86 -1.03
N VAL A 194 -1.92 -9.13 -1.17
CA VAL A 194 -1.75 -7.82 -0.56
C VAL A 194 -2.82 -6.82 -1.05
N LEU A 195 -2.99 -6.69 -2.36
CA LEU A 195 -3.94 -5.74 -2.97
C LEU A 195 -5.39 -6.04 -2.62
N SER A 196 -5.76 -7.33 -2.54
CA SER A 196 -7.12 -7.75 -2.16
C SER A 196 -7.49 -7.26 -0.76
N GLY A 197 -6.53 -7.21 0.15
CA GLY A 197 -6.71 -6.73 1.52
C GLY A 197 -7.09 -5.25 1.64
N PHE A 198 -6.93 -4.48 0.57
CA PHE A 198 -7.37 -3.09 0.51
C PHE A 198 -8.85 -2.94 0.12
N LEU A 199 -9.46 -3.98 -0.45
CA LEU A 199 -10.78 -3.92 -1.08
C LEU A 199 -11.88 -4.65 -0.30
N ILE A 200 -11.51 -5.46 0.71
CA ILE A 200 -12.42 -6.27 1.52
C ILE A 200 -12.18 -6.03 3.02
N SER A 201 -13.09 -6.53 3.86
CA SER A 201 -12.88 -6.44 5.33
C SER A 201 -11.67 -7.27 5.77
N LYS A 202 -10.94 -6.78 6.78
CA LYS A 202 -9.74 -7.48 7.29
C LYS A 202 -10.06 -8.86 7.89
N ASP A 203 -11.26 -9.04 8.47
CA ASP A 203 -11.69 -10.36 8.93
C ASP A 203 -11.72 -11.39 7.80
N ARG A 204 -12.37 -11.03 6.67
CA ARG A 204 -12.41 -11.90 5.47
C ARG A 204 -11.00 -12.09 4.89
N HIS A 205 -10.22 -11.03 4.83
CA HIS A 205 -8.86 -11.10 4.31
C HIS A 205 -7.98 -12.03 5.14
N ASN A 206 -8.11 -12.04 6.48
CA ASN A 206 -7.39 -12.96 7.35
C ASN A 206 -7.73 -14.43 7.07
N VAL A 207 -9.00 -14.73 6.76
CA VAL A 207 -9.39 -16.08 6.32
C VAL A 207 -8.67 -16.46 5.03
N LEU A 208 -8.74 -15.60 4.00
CA LEU A 208 -8.08 -15.86 2.72
C LEU A 208 -6.56 -16.01 2.84
N LEU A 209 -5.93 -15.24 3.71
CA LEU A 209 -4.48 -15.35 3.95
C LEU A 209 -4.10 -16.65 4.67
N ARG A 210 -4.91 -17.12 5.62
CA ARG A 210 -4.68 -18.44 6.25
C ARG A 210 -4.80 -19.56 5.23
N ASP A 211 -5.85 -19.55 4.41
CA ASP A 211 -6.06 -20.53 3.33
C ASP A 211 -4.92 -20.50 2.31
N LEU A 212 -4.42 -19.29 1.97
CA LEU A 212 -3.26 -19.14 1.08
C LEU A 212 -2.01 -19.78 1.68
N LEU A 213 -1.68 -19.49 2.94
CA LEU A 213 -0.50 -20.01 3.61
C LEU A 213 -0.56 -21.53 3.78
N GLU A 214 -1.73 -22.07 4.09
CA GLU A 214 -1.95 -23.51 4.16
C GLU A 214 -1.74 -24.18 2.79
N ALA A 215 -2.35 -23.64 1.74
CA ALA A 215 -2.19 -24.12 0.37
C ALA A 215 -0.73 -24.04 -0.10
N SER A 216 -0.03 -22.96 0.25
CA SER A 216 1.38 -22.77 -0.09
C SER A 216 2.29 -23.81 0.62
N SER A 217 2.00 -24.11 1.88
CA SER A 217 2.75 -25.12 2.65
C SER A 217 2.54 -26.55 2.14
N ALA A 218 1.37 -26.83 1.56
CA ALA A 218 1.05 -28.14 0.99
C ALA A 218 1.55 -28.32 -0.46
N ALA A 219 1.97 -27.22 -1.11
CA ALA A 219 2.45 -27.27 -2.50
C ALA A 219 3.79 -28.02 -2.58
N PRO A 220 3.94 -28.99 -3.52
CA PRO A 220 5.23 -29.63 -3.76
C PRO A 220 6.23 -28.57 -4.24
N ALA A 221 7.47 -28.68 -3.81
CA ALA A 221 8.56 -27.85 -4.33
C ALA A 221 8.73 -28.18 -5.84
N VAL A 222 8.17 -27.34 -6.68
CA VAL A 222 8.36 -27.44 -8.13
C VAL A 222 9.74 -26.88 -8.44
N SER A 223 10.58 -27.62 -9.17
CA SER A 223 11.84 -27.10 -9.70
C SER A 223 11.54 -25.87 -10.56
N GLY A 224 11.77 -24.67 -9.99
CA GLY A 224 11.39 -23.41 -10.61
C GLY A 224 12.30 -23.05 -11.79
N GLN A 225 11.82 -22.15 -12.65
CA GLN A 225 12.66 -21.46 -13.61
C GLN A 225 13.80 -20.76 -12.86
N ASP A 226 14.97 -20.71 -13.45
CA ASP A 226 16.13 -19.96 -12.94
C ASP A 226 15.89 -18.44 -13.12
N LEU A 227 15.02 -17.90 -12.27
CA LEU A 227 14.64 -16.50 -12.28
C LEU A 227 15.57 -15.70 -11.35
N LEU A 228 16.01 -14.55 -11.83
CA LEU A 228 16.83 -13.64 -11.04
C LEU A 228 16.00 -13.03 -9.89
N PRO A 229 16.38 -13.25 -8.62
CA PRO A 229 15.69 -12.66 -7.49
C PRO A 229 16.00 -11.15 -7.39
N LEU A 230 14.96 -10.34 -7.40
CA LEU A 230 15.04 -8.88 -7.37
C LEU A 230 14.21 -8.32 -6.21
N HIS A 231 14.67 -7.20 -5.67
CA HIS A 231 13.93 -6.40 -4.69
C HIS A 231 13.10 -5.32 -5.41
N MET A 232 11.84 -5.15 -4.99
CA MET A 232 10.96 -4.10 -5.50
C MET A 232 10.78 -2.99 -4.47
N SER A 233 11.06 -1.75 -4.86
CA SER A 233 10.89 -0.57 -4.01
C SER A 233 10.02 0.49 -4.69
N GLY A 234 9.28 1.27 -3.92
CA GLY A 234 8.47 2.38 -4.44
C GLY A 234 7.20 2.64 -3.62
N PRO A 235 6.44 3.70 -3.95
CA PRO A 235 5.24 4.04 -3.19
C PRO A 235 4.08 3.09 -3.47
N ILE A 236 3.84 2.75 -4.73
CA ILE A 236 2.65 2.03 -5.14
C ILE A 236 2.96 1.08 -6.29
N LEU A 237 2.53 -0.18 -6.14
CA LEU A 237 2.49 -1.15 -7.24
C LEU A 237 1.09 -1.77 -7.28
N VAL A 238 0.26 -1.29 -8.19
CA VAL A 238 -1.11 -1.80 -8.40
C VAL A 238 -1.29 -2.45 -9.78
N ASP A 239 -0.32 -2.24 -10.68
CA ASP A 239 -0.34 -2.86 -12.00
C ASP A 239 0.05 -4.35 -11.92
N ARG A 240 -0.96 -5.19 -11.95
CA ARG A 240 -0.80 -6.65 -11.90
C ARG A 240 -0.10 -7.24 -13.14
N SER A 241 0.03 -6.49 -14.23
CA SER A 241 0.73 -6.94 -15.45
C SER A 241 2.25 -6.85 -15.31
N PHE A 242 2.75 -6.09 -14.33
CA PHE A 242 4.18 -5.86 -14.15
C PHE A 242 4.95 -7.12 -13.76
N LEU A 243 4.47 -7.91 -12.79
CA LEU A 243 5.18 -9.11 -12.34
C LEU A 243 5.23 -10.22 -13.40
N PRO A 244 4.16 -10.49 -14.17
CA PRO A 244 4.25 -11.34 -15.37
C PRO A 244 5.28 -10.84 -16.39
N LEU A 245 5.36 -9.53 -16.64
CA LEU A 245 6.37 -8.94 -17.52
C LEU A 245 7.79 -9.17 -16.96
N LEU A 246 8.01 -8.91 -15.67
CA LEU A 246 9.28 -9.16 -15.00
C LEU A 246 9.73 -10.63 -15.15
N ARG A 247 8.78 -11.56 -14.97
CA ARG A 247 9.04 -13.01 -15.16
C ARG A 247 9.43 -13.33 -16.60
N GLN A 248 8.74 -12.76 -17.60
CA GLN A 248 9.10 -12.93 -19.02
C GLN A 248 10.50 -12.42 -19.33
N CYS A 249 10.97 -11.40 -18.62
CA CYS A 249 12.34 -10.89 -18.69
C CYS A 249 13.35 -11.70 -17.87
N GLY A 250 12.95 -12.82 -17.25
CA GLY A 250 13.84 -13.68 -16.48
C GLY A 250 14.12 -13.25 -15.05
N GLY A 251 13.30 -12.32 -14.48
CA GLY A 251 13.36 -11.88 -13.10
C GLY A 251 12.15 -12.31 -12.27
N THR A 252 12.27 -12.24 -10.95
CA THR A 252 11.14 -12.41 -10.02
C THR A 252 11.28 -11.48 -8.82
N MET A 253 10.17 -11.05 -8.24
CA MET A 253 10.19 -10.30 -6.97
C MET A 253 10.44 -11.29 -5.82
N ALA A 254 11.61 -11.20 -5.20
CA ALA A 254 11.99 -12.00 -4.04
C ALA A 254 11.78 -11.26 -2.72
N SER A 255 11.68 -9.94 -2.75
CA SER A 255 11.36 -9.10 -1.61
C SER A 255 10.83 -7.74 -2.08
N GLU A 256 10.23 -6.99 -1.17
CA GLU A 256 9.73 -5.65 -1.47
C GLU A 256 9.72 -4.75 -0.23
N ASP A 257 9.74 -3.44 -0.46
CA ASP A 257 9.47 -2.39 0.51
C ASP A 257 8.50 -1.33 -0.05
N LEU A 258 7.45 -1.80 -0.70
CA LEU A 258 6.44 -0.94 -1.31
C LEU A 258 5.56 -0.24 -0.26
N GLY A 259 5.10 0.97 -0.54
CA GLY A 259 4.09 1.65 0.28
C GLY A 259 2.73 0.96 0.25
N THR A 260 2.40 0.25 -0.84
CA THR A 260 1.27 -0.70 -0.91
C THR A 260 1.62 -2.10 -0.40
N GLY A 261 2.85 -2.34 0.02
CA GLY A 261 3.38 -3.61 0.50
C GLY A 261 3.83 -3.53 1.96
N SER A 262 5.07 -3.93 2.21
CA SER A 262 5.58 -4.10 3.57
C SER A 262 5.62 -2.81 4.40
N ARG A 263 5.81 -1.64 3.82
CA ARG A 263 5.71 -0.38 4.59
C ARG A 263 4.32 -0.17 5.20
N TYR A 264 3.26 -0.71 4.59
CA TYR A 264 1.91 -0.65 5.13
C TYR A 264 1.69 -1.60 6.31
N TYR A 265 2.14 -2.86 6.22
CA TYR A 265 1.77 -3.91 7.18
C TYR A 265 2.92 -4.35 8.12
N TRP A 266 4.13 -3.78 8.03
CA TRP A 266 5.28 -4.30 8.78
C TRP A 266 5.17 -4.14 10.29
N ASP A 267 4.73 -2.99 10.77
CA ASP A 267 4.69 -2.69 12.18
C ASP A 267 3.33 -3.01 12.80
N GLU A 268 3.35 -3.71 13.92
CA GLU A 268 2.15 -4.06 14.69
C GLU A 268 1.83 -2.97 15.73
N VAL A 269 0.56 -2.90 16.13
CA VAL A 269 0.13 -2.13 17.30
C VAL A 269 0.44 -2.94 18.55
N ASN A 270 1.02 -2.33 19.59
CA ASN A 270 1.21 -3.00 20.87
C ASN A 270 -0.16 -3.29 21.51
N GLU A 271 -0.42 -4.57 21.82
CA GLU A 271 -1.72 -5.01 22.35
C GLU A 271 -1.84 -4.81 23.86
N ALA A 272 -0.75 -4.50 24.59
CA ALA A 272 -0.72 -4.44 26.03
C ALA A 272 -1.04 -3.05 26.63
N GLY A 273 -0.87 -1.96 25.87
CA GLY A 273 -1.01 -0.59 26.33
C GLY A 273 -2.44 -0.03 26.28
N ASP A 274 -2.55 1.29 26.41
CA ASP A 274 -3.79 2.01 26.09
C ASP A 274 -4.05 1.90 24.59
N PRO A 275 -5.20 1.38 24.15
CA PRO A 275 -5.40 1.05 22.75
C PRO A 275 -5.37 2.27 21.82
N VAL A 276 -5.81 3.44 22.29
CA VAL A 276 -5.76 4.69 21.50
C VAL A 276 -4.32 5.16 21.33
N GLU A 277 -3.58 5.20 22.42
CA GLU A 277 -2.17 5.61 22.42
C GLU A 277 -1.32 4.66 21.56
N GLU A 278 -1.56 3.36 21.66
CA GLU A 278 -0.77 2.37 20.90
C GLU A 278 -1.05 2.42 19.39
N VAL A 279 -2.27 2.69 18.96
CA VAL A 279 -2.55 2.96 17.54
C VAL A 279 -1.84 4.24 17.09
N ILE A 280 -1.91 5.32 17.87
CA ILE A 280 -1.20 6.57 17.57
C ILE A 280 0.31 6.32 17.46
N ASN A 281 0.90 5.62 18.42
CA ASN A 281 2.33 5.28 18.45
C ASN A 281 2.75 4.48 17.21
N ARG A 282 1.95 3.49 16.81
CA ARG A 282 2.21 2.70 15.61
C ARG A 282 2.25 3.56 14.33
N TYR A 283 1.28 4.47 14.17
CA TYR A 283 1.25 5.34 12.99
C TYR A 283 2.33 6.43 13.02
N TRP A 284 2.79 6.83 14.21
CA TRP A 284 3.93 7.71 14.39
C TRP A 284 5.25 7.05 14.03
N SER A 285 5.45 5.80 14.45
CA SER A 285 6.73 5.09 14.33
C SER A 285 6.83 4.14 13.14
N LYS A 286 5.73 3.96 12.35
CA LYS A 286 5.76 3.11 11.17
C LYS A 286 6.86 3.55 10.20
N ILE A 287 7.31 2.61 9.37
CA ILE A 287 8.23 2.92 8.28
C ILE A 287 7.62 4.07 7.44
N PRO A 288 8.30 5.23 7.37
CA PRO A 288 7.72 6.40 6.73
C PRO A 288 7.68 6.26 5.19
N GLU A 289 6.72 6.91 4.57
CA GLU A 289 6.68 7.04 3.10
C GLU A 289 7.67 8.13 2.64
N SER A 290 7.93 8.21 1.33
CA SER A 290 8.93 9.14 0.74
C SER A 290 8.68 10.61 1.09
N TYR A 291 7.43 11.01 1.24
CA TYR A 291 7.02 12.36 1.63
C TYR A 291 7.11 12.64 3.14
N LYS A 292 7.71 11.74 3.93
CA LYS A 292 7.93 11.91 5.38
C LYS A 292 9.40 11.75 5.75
N LEU A 293 9.83 12.53 6.72
CA LEU A 293 11.16 12.44 7.31
C LEU A 293 11.07 11.83 8.72
N PRO A 294 12.11 11.12 9.17
CA PRO A 294 13.40 10.92 8.51
C PRO A 294 13.37 9.84 7.42
N MET A 295 14.32 9.90 6.50
CA MET A 295 14.49 8.91 5.43
C MET A 295 15.13 7.61 5.93
N GLU A 296 15.93 7.65 6.97
CA GLU A 296 16.77 6.54 7.42
C GLU A 296 15.99 5.25 7.74
N PRO A 297 14.81 5.28 8.40
CA PRO A 297 14.02 4.07 8.62
C PRO A 297 13.59 3.37 7.32
N ARG A 298 13.31 4.13 6.23
CA ARG A 298 13.01 3.55 4.90
C ARG A 298 14.21 2.80 4.36
N TRP A 299 15.39 3.42 4.42
CA TRP A 299 16.62 2.78 3.98
C TRP A 299 16.92 1.50 4.74
N LEU A 300 16.82 1.54 6.07
CA LEU A 300 17.07 0.36 6.91
C LEU A 300 16.09 -0.78 6.61
N HIS A 301 14.83 -0.45 6.38
CA HIS A 301 13.82 -1.42 6.00
C HIS A 301 14.11 -2.03 4.62
N LEU A 302 14.37 -1.20 3.60
CA LEU A 302 14.75 -1.65 2.26
C LEU A 302 15.94 -2.61 2.33
N ALA A 303 17.02 -2.22 3.02
CA ALA A 303 18.23 -3.02 3.14
C ALA A 303 17.96 -4.38 3.79
N ALA A 304 17.21 -4.40 4.90
CA ALA A 304 16.84 -5.63 5.60
C ALA A 304 15.96 -6.55 4.73
N ARG A 305 14.99 -5.97 4.01
CA ARG A 305 14.12 -6.73 3.12
C ARG A 305 14.88 -7.30 1.92
N LEU A 306 15.78 -6.54 1.34
CA LEU A 306 16.61 -6.95 0.21
C LEU A 306 17.53 -8.12 0.61
N GLU A 307 18.19 -8.01 1.76
CA GLU A 307 19.05 -9.07 2.31
C GLU A 307 18.24 -10.34 2.61
N GLY A 308 17.10 -10.21 3.30
CA GLY A 308 16.22 -11.34 3.62
C GLY A 308 15.65 -12.05 2.38
N GLY A 309 15.46 -11.35 1.27
CA GLY A 309 15.03 -11.94 0.00
C GLY A 309 16.16 -12.50 -0.89
N ASN A 310 17.41 -12.43 -0.46
CA ASN A 310 18.60 -12.79 -1.29
C ASN A 310 18.60 -12.09 -2.66
N ALA A 311 18.05 -10.89 -2.75
CA ALA A 311 17.91 -10.16 -4.00
C ALA A 311 19.26 -9.74 -4.57
N LYS A 312 19.45 -9.92 -5.88
CA LYS A 312 20.70 -9.64 -6.60
C LYS A 312 20.71 -8.23 -7.24
N GLY A 313 19.60 -7.56 -7.21
CA GLY A 313 19.43 -6.19 -7.69
C GLY A 313 18.12 -5.61 -7.18
N ALA A 314 17.91 -4.31 -7.38
CA ALA A 314 16.70 -3.61 -6.96
C ALA A 314 16.04 -2.88 -8.13
N ILE A 315 14.71 -2.94 -8.23
CA ILE A 315 13.92 -2.12 -9.15
C ILE A 315 13.10 -1.13 -8.34
N PHE A 316 13.29 0.14 -8.61
CA PHE A 316 12.53 1.24 -8.02
C PHE A 316 11.42 1.65 -8.98
N VAL A 317 10.20 1.46 -8.55
CA VAL A 317 9.01 1.96 -9.24
C VAL A 317 8.72 3.34 -8.68
N VAL A 318 8.94 4.37 -9.50
CA VAL A 318 8.80 5.77 -9.09
C VAL A 318 7.59 6.37 -9.81
N GLU A 319 6.66 6.97 -9.07
CA GLU A 319 5.53 7.63 -9.69
C GLU A 319 6.02 8.90 -10.43
N ARG A 320 5.60 9.07 -11.68
CA ARG A 320 5.92 10.27 -12.43
C ARG A 320 5.37 11.50 -11.70
N TYR A 321 6.18 12.54 -11.57
CA TYR A 321 5.92 13.76 -10.81
C TYR A 321 5.91 13.61 -9.27
N SER A 322 6.35 12.49 -8.72
CA SER A 322 6.67 12.39 -7.29
C SER A 322 8.09 12.88 -7.05
N ASP A 323 8.21 14.13 -6.64
CA ASP A 323 9.52 14.73 -6.34
C ASP A 323 10.20 13.97 -5.18
N GLU A 324 9.45 13.54 -4.20
CA GLU A 324 9.93 12.84 -3.01
C GLU A 324 10.60 11.51 -3.38
N ASP A 325 10.01 10.72 -4.25
CA ASP A 325 10.60 9.47 -4.73
C ASP A 325 11.82 9.73 -5.62
N GLN A 326 11.77 10.80 -6.42
CA GLN A 326 12.89 11.21 -7.27
C GLN A 326 14.10 11.66 -6.44
N TYR A 327 13.91 12.25 -5.26
CA TYR A 327 14.99 12.61 -4.35
C TYR A 327 15.53 11.41 -3.56
N ASP A 328 14.70 10.46 -3.15
CA ASP A 328 15.13 9.28 -2.42
C ASP A 328 15.99 8.34 -3.30
N TYR A 329 15.61 8.14 -4.56
CA TYR A 329 16.27 7.15 -5.44
C TYR A 329 17.77 7.34 -5.61
N PRO A 330 18.31 8.54 -5.92
CA PRO A 330 19.76 8.72 -6.05
C PRO A 330 20.54 8.34 -4.79
N ILE A 331 19.99 8.66 -3.62
CA ILE A 331 20.61 8.35 -2.33
C ILE A 331 20.63 6.84 -2.10
N PHE A 332 19.50 6.16 -2.35
CA PHE A 332 19.40 4.70 -2.17
C PHE A 332 20.24 3.96 -3.21
N ARG A 333 20.25 4.41 -4.47
CA ARG A 333 21.12 3.89 -5.53
C ARG A 333 22.59 3.91 -5.12
N ASP A 334 23.07 5.04 -4.61
CA ASP A 334 24.48 5.19 -4.22
C ASP A 334 24.83 4.28 -3.03
N ARG A 335 23.94 4.14 -2.06
CA ARG A 335 24.08 3.20 -0.93
C ARG A 335 24.04 1.73 -1.39
N LEU A 336 23.21 1.37 -2.36
CA LEU A 336 23.16 0.04 -2.96
C LEU A 336 24.42 -0.24 -3.77
N GLN A 337 24.92 0.74 -4.53
CA GLN A 337 26.14 0.62 -5.31
C GLN A 337 27.37 0.36 -4.42
N GLN A 338 27.45 1.01 -3.25
CA GLN A 338 28.50 0.74 -2.25
C GLN A 338 28.46 -0.70 -1.73
N ARG A 339 27.30 -1.37 -1.78
CA ARG A 339 27.11 -2.77 -1.43
C ARG A 339 27.24 -3.72 -2.62
N GLY A 340 27.62 -3.22 -3.81
CA GLY A 340 27.72 -4.00 -5.03
C GLY A 340 26.39 -4.42 -5.65
N ILE A 341 25.28 -3.83 -5.21
CA ILE A 341 23.92 -4.16 -5.65
C ILE A 341 23.48 -3.20 -6.73
N PRO A 342 23.29 -3.65 -7.98
CA PRO A 342 22.77 -2.80 -9.05
C PRO A 342 21.30 -2.45 -8.85
N SER A 343 20.90 -1.27 -9.32
CA SER A 343 19.52 -0.82 -9.27
C SER A 343 19.05 -0.23 -10.60
N LEU A 344 17.74 -0.34 -10.84
CA LEU A 344 17.02 0.22 -11.98
C LEU A 344 15.88 1.09 -11.47
N GLN A 345 15.76 2.33 -11.92
CA GLN A 345 14.55 3.14 -11.72
C GLN A 345 13.61 2.95 -12.92
N LEU A 346 12.34 2.74 -12.66
CA LEU A 346 11.27 2.73 -13.65
C LEU A 346 10.25 3.81 -13.27
N ASP A 347 10.10 4.79 -14.16
CA ASP A 347 9.05 5.80 -14.00
C ASP A 347 7.71 5.21 -14.45
N THR A 348 6.70 5.33 -13.61
CA THR A 348 5.36 4.81 -13.89
C THR A 348 4.31 5.93 -13.88
N GLU A 349 3.34 5.82 -14.76
CA GLU A 349 2.09 6.57 -14.64
C GLU A 349 1.06 5.63 -14.03
N PHE A 350 0.67 4.59 -14.25
CA PHE A 350 -0.27 3.64 -13.64
C PHE A 350 -0.06 2.22 -14.20
N VAL A 351 0.44 2.14 -15.45
CA VAL A 351 0.68 0.91 -16.17
C VAL A 351 2.17 0.82 -16.50
N LEU A 352 2.82 -0.22 -16.00
CA LEU A 352 4.24 -0.52 -16.22
C LEU A 352 4.49 -1.45 -17.41
N GLY A 353 3.44 -2.02 -18.00
CA GLY A 353 3.51 -3.04 -19.04
C GLY A 353 3.88 -2.52 -20.45
N SER A 354 4.64 -1.43 -20.57
CA SER A 354 5.07 -0.90 -21.85
C SER A 354 6.27 -1.65 -22.46
N GLU A 355 6.41 -1.62 -23.80
CA GLU A 355 7.59 -2.17 -24.48
C GLU A 355 8.90 -1.47 -24.05
N GLN A 356 8.82 -0.18 -23.71
CA GLN A 356 9.94 0.54 -23.15
C GLN A 356 10.37 -0.01 -21.79
N ALA A 357 9.42 -0.29 -20.89
CA ALA A 357 9.70 -0.92 -19.60
C ALA A 357 10.28 -2.31 -19.81
N ARG A 358 9.72 -3.12 -20.73
CA ARG A 358 10.23 -4.44 -21.09
C ARG A 358 11.71 -4.39 -21.46
N THR A 359 12.08 -3.51 -22.38
CA THR A 359 13.47 -3.37 -22.84
C THR A 359 14.43 -3.01 -21.70
N ARG A 360 14.02 -2.07 -20.84
CA ARG A 360 14.83 -1.65 -19.67
C ARG A 360 14.98 -2.76 -18.65
N ILE A 361 13.91 -3.49 -18.35
CA ILE A 361 13.91 -4.63 -17.41
C ILE A 361 14.80 -5.75 -17.97
N GLN A 362 14.62 -6.12 -19.25
CA GLN A 362 15.44 -7.17 -19.87
C GLN A 362 16.92 -6.83 -19.80
N THR A 363 17.30 -5.61 -20.23
CA THR A 363 18.69 -5.14 -20.15
C THR A 363 19.24 -5.21 -18.72
N PHE A 364 18.45 -4.78 -17.74
CA PHE A 364 18.86 -4.82 -16.34
C PHE A 364 19.08 -6.25 -15.84
N VAL A 365 18.16 -7.17 -16.14
CA VAL A 365 18.26 -8.58 -15.77
C VAL A 365 19.52 -9.21 -16.40
N ASP A 366 19.79 -8.95 -17.68
CA ASP A 366 20.96 -9.47 -18.37
C ASP A 366 22.29 -8.95 -17.77
N ILE A 367 22.33 -7.65 -17.41
CA ILE A 367 23.49 -7.06 -16.72
C ILE A 367 23.73 -7.71 -15.36
N VAL A 368 22.67 -7.93 -14.57
CA VAL A 368 22.79 -8.53 -13.23
C VAL A 368 23.22 -9.99 -13.33
N LYS A 369 22.63 -10.76 -14.25
CA LYS A 369 23.02 -12.14 -14.51
C LYS A 369 24.49 -12.26 -14.99
N GLY A 370 24.92 -11.37 -15.88
CA GLY A 370 26.31 -11.33 -16.37
C GLY A 370 27.34 -10.91 -15.31
N ARG A 371 26.92 -10.28 -14.20
CA ARG A 371 27.80 -10.00 -13.06
C ARG A 371 27.85 -11.15 -12.04
N ALA A 372 26.87 -12.04 -12.05
CA ALA A 372 26.76 -13.17 -11.14
C ALA A 372 27.44 -14.45 -11.68
N SER A 373 27.77 -14.48 -12.98
CA SER A 373 28.59 -15.50 -13.67
C SER A 373 30.06 -15.12 -13.66
#